data_6c23aafa874d953a6373e677cbf60d2a
#
_entry.id   6c23aafa874d953a6373e677cbf60d2a
#
_cell.length_a   1.000
_cell.length_b   1.000
_cell.length_c   1.000
_cell.angle_alpha   90.00
_cell.angle_beta   90.00
_cell.angle_gamma   90.00
#
_symmetry.space_group_name_H-M   'P 1'
#
loop_
_entity.id
_entity.type
_entity.pdbx_description
1 polymer ?
#
loop_
_entity_poly.entity_id
_entity_poly.type
_entity_poly.pdbx_seq_one_letter_code
_entity_poly.pdbx_strand_id
1 'polypeptide(L)'
;MTKNHTFRLRWTYIALSAVAGAASASDAVVAQLMTRDLIGMPGKEVTMETVEYAPGGKSPPHRHHAQVFVYVLEGSVRMQVQGSPAVTLSPGGTFYESPDDLHVVSENASQTKPAKFLVVMVKDKAKGAGGQPDESARDRARAP
;
A
#
# COMPACT_ATOMS: atom_id res chain seq x y z
N MET A 1 -71.61 -28.37 21.60
CA MET A 1 -70.56 -28.79 20.63
C MET A 1 -69.74 -27.56 20.26
N THR A 2 -68.65 -27.34 20.97
CA THR A 2 -67.71 -26.17 20.79
C THR A 2 -66.42 -26.67 20.12
N LYS A 3 -66.21 -26.25 18.87
CA LYS A 3 -65.02 -26.56 18.10
C LYS A 3 -63.86 -25.52 18.45
N ASN A 4 -62.86 -25.97 19.16
CA ASN A 4 -61.65 -25.17 19.41
C ASN A 4 -60.73 -25.23 18.19
N HIS A 5 -60.55 -24.10 17.50
CA HIS A 5 -59.54 -23.92 16.47
C HIS A 5 -58.27 -23.41 17.12
N THR A 6 -57.26 -24.27 17.29
CA THR A 6 -55.92 -23.87 17.69
C THR A 6 -55.17 -23.30 16.49
N PHE A 7 -54.96 -22.00 16.50
CA PHE A 7 -54.14 -21.28 15.49
C PHE A 7 -52.66 -21.50 15.83
N ARG A 8 -51.95 -22.33 15.04
CA ARG A 8 -50.52 -22.53 15.16
C ARG A 8 -49.79 -21.44 14.37
N LEU A 9 -49.23 -20.46 15.08
CA LEU A 9 -48.37 -19.43 14.51
C LEU A 9 -47.00 -20.06 14.14
N ARG A 10 -46.72 -20.21 12.85
CA ARG A 10 -45.43 -20.70 12.33
C ARG A 10 -44.51 -19.49 12.23
N TRP A 11 -43.51 -19.42 13.10
CA TRP A 11 -42.41 -18.45 13.00
C TRP A 11 -41.43 -18.93 11.94
N THR A 12 -41.39 -18.23 10.80
CA THR A 12 -40.37 -18.44 9.75
C THR A 12 -39.14 -17.61 10.16
N TYR A 13 -38.09 -18.28 10.59
CA TYR A 13 -36.78 -17.62 10.79
C TYR A 13 -36.17 -17.35 9.43
N ILE A 14 -36.12 -16.09 9.04
CA ILE A 14 -35.32 -15.64 7.89
C ILE A 14 -33.89 -15.56 8.40
N ALA A 15 -33.06 -16.52 8.00
CA ALA A 15 -31.62 -16.47 8.23
C ALA A 15 -31.01 -15.37 7.33
N LEU A 16 -30.67 -14.23 7.92
CA LEU A 16 -29.94 -13.17 7.24
C LEU A 16 -28.47 -13.63 7.12
N SER A 17 -28.12 -14.20 5.99
CA SER A 17 -26.73 -14.54 5.67
C SER A 17 -25.96 -13.26 5.45
N ALA A 18 -25.16 -12.85 6.44
CA ALA A 18 -24.16 -11.81 6.28
C ALA A 18 -23.08 -12.31 5.33
N VAL A 19 -23.11 -11.87 4.09
CA VAL A 19 -21.98 -12.02 3.17
C VAL A 19 -20.89 -11.08 3.68
N ALA A 20 -19.95 -11.61 4.43
CA ALA A 20 -18.70 -10.92 4.72
C ALA A 20 -17.95 -10.78 3.39
N GLY A 21 -18.09 -9.62 2.76
CA GLY A 21 -17.26 -9.25 1.62
C GLY A 21 -15.80 -9.27 2.09
N ALA A 22 -14.97 -10.16 1.53
CA ALA A 22 -13.54 -10.08 1.67
C ALA A 22 -13.13 -8.72 1.07
N ALA A 23 -12.81 -7.75 1.93
CA ALA A 23 -12.15 -6.54 1.52
C ALA A 23 -10.83 -6.99 0.89
N SER A 24 -10.69 -6.86 -0.41
CA SER A 24 -9.40 -6.98 -1.08
C SER A 24 -8.45 -6.06 -0.32
N ALA A 25 -7.29 -6.59 0.10
CA ALA A 25 -6.23 -5.78 0.66
C ALA A 25 -5.92 -4.70 -0.38
N SER A 26 -6.48 -3.51 -0.17
CA SER A 26 -6.47 -2.45 -1.16
C SER A 26 -5.08 -1.87 -1.28
N ASP A 27 -4.77 -1.53 -2.50
CA ASP A 27 -3.63 -0.74 -2.91
C ASP A 27 -3.35 0.42 -1.95
N ALA A 28 -2.10 0.83 -1.91
CA ALA A 28 -1.68 2.01 -1.16
C ALA A 28 -2.54 3.23 -1.51
N VAL A 29 -2.99 3.97 -0.51
CA VAL A 29 -3.56 5.30 -0.71
C VAL A 29 -2.42 6.30 -0.68
N VAL A 30 -2.17 6.95 -1.82
CA VAL A 30 -1.09 7.94 -1.97
C VAL A 30 -1.71 9.34 -2.03
N ALA A 31 -1.22 10.24 -1.17
CA ALA A 31 -1.59 11.65 -1.16
C ALA A 31 -0.36 12.52 -1.39
N GLN A 32 -0.31 13.20 -2.54
CA GLN A 32 0.76 14.15 -2.84
C GLN A 32 0.61 15.40 -1.98
N LEU A 33 1.67 15.78 -1.28
CA LEU A 33 1.72 16.93 -0.38
C LEU A 33 2.37 18.15 -1.07
N MET A 34 3.46 17.94 -1.79
CA MET A 34 4.23 19.02 -2.38
C MET A 34 5.07 18.53 -3.55
N THR A 35 5.29 19.40 -4.54
CA THR A 35 6.36 19.28 -5.53
C THR A 35 7.03 20.63 -5.66
N ARG A 36 8.36 20.65 -5.68
CA ARG A 36 9.17 21.88 -5.81
C ARG A 36 10.44 21.62 -6.62
N ASP A 37 10.80 22.60 -7.42
CA ASP A 37 12.10 22.67 -8.09
C ASP A 37 13.20 22.81 -7.03
N LEU A 38 14.32 22.14 -7.25
CA LEU A 38 15.50 22.28 -6.40
C LEU A 38 16.34 23.48 -6.87
N ILE A 39 16.43 24.51 -6.02
CA ILE A 39 17.23 25.69 -6.29
C ILE A 39 18.71 25.29 -6.39
N GLY A 40 19.41 25.73 -7.43
CA GLY A 40 20.81 25.37 -7.68
C GLY A 40 21.02 23.99 -8.35
N MET A 41 19.95 23.27 -8.64
CA MET A 41 19.99 21.96 -9.32
C MET A 41 19.02 21.94 -10.52
N PRO A 42 19.39 22.60 -11.63
CA PRO A 42 18.51 22.69 -12.80
C PRO A 42 18.01 21.31 -13.29
N GLY A 43 16.75 21.20 -13.59
CA GLY A 43 16.11 19.96 -14.07
C GLY A 43 15.80 18.95 -12.96
N LYS A 44 16.10 19.25 -11.69
CA LYS A 44 15.74 18.42 -10.54
C LYS A 44 14.56 19.00 -9.79
N GLU A 45 13.78 18.11 -9.20
CA GLU A 45 12.67 18.46 -8.30
C GLU A 45 12.60 17.50 -7.11
N VAL A 46 11.97 17.97 -6.05
CA VAL A 46 11.56 17.15 -4.91
C VAL A 46 10.05 17.00 -4.91
N THR A 47 9.57 15.77 -4.67
CA THR A 47 8.16 15.46 -4.42
C THR A 47 8.04 14.89 -3.01
N MET A 48 7.01 15.33 -2.27
CA MET A 48 6.64 14.75 -0.98
C MET A 48 5.23 14.20 -1.06
N GLU A 49 5.04 13.02 -0.52
CA GLU A 49 3.73 12.36 -0.45
C GLU A 49 3.60 11.53 0.82
N THR A 50 2.37 11.28 1.26
CA THR A 50 2.09 10.24 2.26
C THR A 50 1.52 9.02 1.58
N VAL A 51 1.90 7.86 2.09
CA VAL A 51 1.36 6.56 1.69
C VAL A 51 0.69 5.94 2.91
N GLU A 52 -0.54 5.48 2.73
CA GLU A 52 -1.30 4.79 3.76
C GLU A 52 -1.62 3.36 3.29
N TYR A 53 -1.37 2.40 4.16
CA TYR A 53 -1.76 1.01 3.98
C TYR A 53 -2.85 0.64 4.98
N ALA A 54 -3.93 0.05 4.50
CA ALA A 54 -4.87 -0.67 5.34
C ALA A 54 -4.16 -1.86 6.04
N PRO A 55 -4.77 -2.50 7.05
CA PRO A 55 -4.25 -3.73 7.63
C PRO A 55 -3.95 -4.78 6.54
N GLY A 56 -2.73 -5.30 6.50
CA GLY A 56 -2.28 -6.27 5.48
C GLY A 56 -2.08 -5.68 4.08
N GLY A 57 -2.26 -4.36 3.91
CA GLY A 57 -2.08 -3.67 2.63
C GLY A 57 -0.62 -3.70 2.17
N LYS A 58 -0.42 -3.68 0.86
CA LYS A 58 0.91 -3.73 0.24
C LYS A 58 0.92 -3.11 -1.15
N SER A 59 2.10 -2.71 -1.61
CA SER A 59 2.36 -2.38 -3.01
C SER A 59 3.00 -3.55 -3.75
N PRO A 60 2.73 -3.72 -5.03
CA PRO A 60 3.46 -4.68 -5.86
C PRO A 60 4.94 -4.27 -6.00
N PRO A 61 5.85 -5.19 -6.37
CA PRO A 61 7.22 -4.82 -6.71
C PRO A 61 7.28 -3.74 -7.77
N HIS A 62 8.11 -2.71 -7.52
CA HIS A 62 8.20 -1.53 -8.38
C HIS A 62 9.59 -0.86 -8.28
N ARG A 63 9.85 0.11 -9.19
CA ARG A 63 11.06 0.93 -9.18
C ARG A 63 10.68 2.39 -9.17
N HIS A 64 11.50 3.21 -8.52
CA HIS A 64 11.47 4.66 -8.64
C HIS A 64 12.71 5.12 -9.42
N HIS A 65 12.53 6.01 -10.42
CA HIS A 65 13.64 6.71 -11.07
C HIS A 65 14.03 7.94 -10.23
N ALA A 66 14.21 7.74 -8.95
CA ALA A 66 14.42 8.78 -7.94
C ALA A 66 15.28 8.26 -6.78
N GLN A 67 15.93 9.17 -6.06
CA GLN A 67 16.31 8.88 -4.69
C GLN A 67 15.09 8.98 -3.81
N VAL A 68 14.79 7.93 -3.04
CA VAL A 68 13.60 7.86 -2.19
C VAL A 68 14.02 7.80 -0.73
N PHE A 69 13.43 8.68 0.06
CA PHE A 69 13.59 8.72 1.51
C PHE A 69 12.25 8.48 2.16
N VAL A 70 12.16 7.47 3.01
CA VAL A 70 10.95 7.11 3.75
C VAL A 70 11.10 7.45 5.21
N TYR A 71 10.03 7.95 5.83
CA TYR A 71 9.93 8.18 7.27
C TYR A 71 8.58 7.68 7.78
N VAL A 72 8.58 6.70 8.68
CA VAL A 72 7.35 6.11 9.21
C VAL A 72 6.69 7.06 10.20
N LEU A 73 5.42 7.37 9.97
CA LEU A 73 4.60 8.25 10.80
C LEU A 73 3.76 7.44 11.81
N GLU A 74 3.09 6.38 11.33
CA GLU A 74 2.17 5.58 12.13
C GLU A 74 2.23 4.10 11.73
N GLY A 75 1.93 3.23 12.69
CA GLY A 75 1.90 1.78 12.48
C GLY A 75 3.29 1.18 12.31
N SER A 76 3.39 0.12 11.51
CA SER A 76 4.69 -0.47 11.13
C SER A 76 4.65 -0.95 9.70
N VAL A 77 5.77 -0.76 8.99
CA VAL A 77 5.91 -1.14 7.58
C VAL A 77 7.10 -2.08 7.41
N ARG A 78 6.98 -3.04 6.52
CA ARG A 78 8.06 -3.93 6.13
C ARG A 78 8.50 -3.56 4.73
N MET A 79 9.80 -3.32 4.58
CA MET A 79 10.41 -2.84 3.33
C MET A 79 11.64 -3.64 2.96
N GLN A 80 11.86 -3.80 1.65
CA GLN A 80 13.04 -4.49 1.11
C GLN A 80 13.32 -4.03 -0.32
N VAL A 81 14.56 -3.65 -0.59
CA VAL A 81 15.09 -3.62 -1.97
C VAL A 81 15.76 -4.95 -2.30
N GLN A 82 15.73 -5.32 -3.57
CA GLN A 82 16.32 -6.57 -4.05
C GLN A 82 17.82 -6.66 -3.67
N GLY A 83 18.22 -7.81 -3.16
CA GLY A 83 19.61 -8.06 -2.73
C GLY A 83 19.94 -7.61 -1.30
N SER A 84 19.01 -6.95 -0.60
CA SER A 84 19.15 -6.53 0.79
C SER A 84 18.21 -7.29 1.71
N PRO A 85 18.49 -7.41 3.02
CA PRO A 85 17.54 -7.97 3.98
C PRO A 85 16.27 -7.13 4.08
N ALA A 86 15.12 -7.78 4.30
CA ALA A 86 13.89 -7.08 4.66
C ALA A 86 14.00 -6.48 6.07
N VAL A 87 13.51 -5.25 6.23
CA VAL A 87 13.46 -4.55 7.53
C VAL A 87 12.03 -4.20 7.89
N THR A 88 11.69 -4.29 9.18
CA THR A 88 10.43 -3.80 9.71
C THR A 88 10.69 -2.51 10.49
N LEU A 89 9.98 -1.45 10.12
CA LEU A 89 10.15 -0.11 10.65
C LEU A 89 8.93 0.29 11.45
N SER A 90 9.15 0.93 12.60
CA SER A 90 8.15 1.57 13.45
C SER A 90 8.19 3.09 13.29
N PRO A 91 7.26 3.87 13.89
CA PRO A 91 7.27 5.33 13.83
C PRO A 91 8.63 5.91 14.20
N GLY A 92 9.14 6.82 13.36
CA GLY A 92 10.49 7.36 13.44
C GLY A 92 11.54 6.57 12.64
N GLY A 93 11.23 5.36 12.20
CA GLY A 93 12.11 4.56 11.34
C GLY A 93 12.22 5.15 9.94
N THR A 94 13.39 4.96 9.31
CA THR A 94 13.69 5.47 7.97
C THR A 94 14.12 4.35 7.03
N PHE A 95 13.85 4.55 5.74
CA PHE A 95 14.32 3.68 4.67
C PHE A 95 14.82 4.51 3.50
N TYR A 96 15.76 3.98 2.73
CA TYR A 96 16.31 4.63 1.55
C TYR A 96 16.32 3.67 0.36
N GLU A 97 15.96 4.20 -0.81
CA GLU A 97 16.07 3.51 -2.09
C GLU A 97 16.91 4.37 -3.04
N SER A 98 17.90 3.77 -3.67
CA SER A 98 18.66 4.40 -4.74
C SER A 98 17.84 4.47 -6.01
N PRO A 99 18.16 5.37 -6.95
CA PRO A 99 17.52 5.35 -8.26
C PRO A 99 17.61 3.96 -8.90
N ASP A 100 16.47 3.49 -9.41
CA ASP A 100 16.32 2.21 -10.11
C ASP A 100 16.47 0.94 -9.24
N ASP A 101 16.60 1.06 -7.91
CA ASP A 101 16.47 -0.09 -7.00
C ASP A 101 15.10 -0.77 -7.21
N LEU A 102 15.08 -2.11 -7.23
CA LEU A 102 13.82 -2.85 -7.21
C LEU A 102 13.33 -2.98 -5.79
N HIS A 103 12.28 -2.24 -5.45
CA HIS A 103 11.55 -2.36 -4.19
C HIS A 103 10.66 -3.59 -4.24
N VAL A 104 11.11 -4.69 -3.64
CA VAL A 104 10.45 -6.01 -3.74
C VAL A 104 9.43 -6.25 -2.63
N VAL A 105 9.57 -5.58 -1.48
CA VAL A 105 8.62 -5.64 -0.36
C VAL A 105 8.31 -4.22 0.11
N SER A 106 7.03 -3.85 0.04
CA SER A 106 6.47 -2.64 0.65
C SER A 106 5.09 -3.00 1.17
N GLU A 107 4.98 -3.25 2.47
CA GLU A 107 3.75 -3.75 3.07
C GLU A 107 3.55 -3.25 4.50
N ASN A 108 2.28 -3.21 4.92
CA ASN A 108 1.93 -3.04 6.33
C ASN A 108 2.29 -4.33 7.09
N ALA A 109 3.15 -4.21 8.10
CA ALA A 109 3.54 -5.35 8.93
C ALA A 109 2.40 -5.84 9.86
N SER A 110 1.30 -5.06 10.00
CA SER A 110 0.16 -5.39 10.84
C SER A 110 -1.04 -5.86 10.01
N GLN A 111 -1.69 -6.92 10.46
CA GLN A 111 -2.94 -7.41 9.88
C GLN A 111 -4.19 -6.77 10.53
N THR A 112 -4.01 -5.91 11.54
CA THR A 112 -5.14 -5.36 12.33
C THR A 112 -5.13 -3.84 12.47
N LYS A 113 -3.99 -3.18 12.20
CA LYS A 113 -3.82 -1.73 12.32
C LYS A 113 -3.32 -1.13 11.01
N PRO A 114 -3.74 0.09 10.65
CA PRO A 114 -3.19 0.78 9.48
C PRO A 114 -1.73 1.20 9.71
N ALA A 115 -1.05 1.53 8.63
CA ALA A 115 0.27 2.14 8.66
C ALA A 115 0.32 3.35 7.74
N LYS A 116 1.12 4.37 8.10
CA LYS A 116 1.31 5.60 7.34
C LYS A 116 2.78 6.01 7.36
N PHE A 117 3.29 6.42 6.22
CA PHE A 117 4.65 6.91 6.09
C PHE A 117 4.75 8.06 5.10
N LEU A 118 5.73 8.93 5.31
CA LEU A 118 6.13 9.99 4.41
C LEU A 118 7.14 9.45 3.41
N VAL A 119 6.99 9.84 2.16
CA VAL A 119 7.94 9.57 1.09
C VAL A 119 8.41 10.90 0.52
N VAL A 120 9.72 11.09 0.45
CA VAL A 120 10.37 12.22 -0.20
C VAL A 120 11.19 11.68 -1.36
N MET A 121 10.94 12.15 -2.56
CA MET A 121 11.64 11.75 -3.77
C MET A 121 12.39 12.91 -4.39
N VAL A 122 13.67 12.70 -4.70
CA VAL A 122 14.47 13.62 -5.49
C VAL A 122 14.74 12.98 -6.85
N LYS A 123 14.29 13.65 -7.93
CA LYS A 123 14.29 13.08 -9.28
C LYS A 123 14.49 14.12 -10.38
N ASP A 124 14.72 13.63 -11.58
CA ASP A 124 14.65 14.44 -12.79
C ASP A 124 13.19 14.80 -13.13
N LYS A 125 12.93 16.06 -13.47
CA LYS A 125 11.59 16.52 -13.87
C LYS A 125 11.00 15.75 -15.06
N ALA A 126 11.84 15.32 -15.99
CA ALA A 126 11.44 14.56 -17.18
C ALA A 126 11.03 13.12 -16.87
N LYS A 127 11.41 12.59 -15.71
CA LYS A 127 11.06 11.23 -15.26
C LYS A 127 9.94 11.33 -14.26
N GLY A 128 8.73 10.84 -14.60
CA GLY A 128 7.56 10.88 -13.72
C GLY A 128 7.83 10.36 -12.31
N ALA A 129 7.02 10.79 -11.33
CA ALA A 129 7.15 10.39 -9.92
C ALA A 129 6.60 8.98 -9.62
N GLY A 130 5.83 8.40 -10.54
CA GLY A 130 5.14 7.13 -10.29
C GLY A 130 6.10 5.96 -10.17
N GLY A 131 5.89 5.13 -9.16
CA GLY A 131 6.51 3.81 -9.09
C GLY A 131 6.15 3.03 -10.35
N GLN A 132 7.15 2.66 -11.14
CA GLN A 132 6.91 1.85 -12.33
C GLN A 132 6.89 0.37 -11.93
N PRO A 133 5.82 -0.39 -12.28
CA PRO A 133 5.79 -1.82 -12.07
C PRO A 133 7.01 -2.48 -12.72
N ASP A 134 7.58 -3.48 -12.06
CA ASP A 134 8.65 -4.26 -12.66
C ASP A 134 8.12 -5.04 -13.87
N GLU A 135 8.41 -4.56 -15.07
CA GLU A 135 8.00 -5.21 -16.33
C GLU A 135 8.58 -6.63 -16.46
N SER A 136 9.72 -6.91 -15.84
CA SER A 136 10.32 -8.25 -15.84
C SER A 136 9.48 -9.29 -15.09
N ALA A 137 8.63 -8.86 -14.16
CA ALA A 137 7.68 -9.72 -13.48
C ALA A 137 6.49 -10.10 -14.38
N ARG A 138 6.12 -9.23 -15.33
CA ARG A 138 5.05 -9.51 -16.31
C ARG A 138 5.48 -10.54 -17.36
N ASP A 139 6.74 -10.48 -17.81
CA ASP A 139 7.27 -11.44 -18.79
C ASP A 139 7.42 -12.85 -18.18
N ARG A 140 7.80 -12.93 -16.91
CA ARG A 140 7.87 -14.24 -16.20
C ARG A 140 6.50 -14.87 -15.98
N ALA A 141 5.43 -14.08 -15.86
CA ALA A 141 4.07 -14.58 -15.75
C ALA A 141 3.43 -14.96 -17.10
N ARG A 142 4.10 -14.60 -18.23
CA ARG A 142 3.66 -14.90 -19.61
C ARG A 142 4.46 -16.00 -20.28
N ALA A 143 5.51 -16.54 -19.66
CA ALA A 143 6.24 -17.69 -20.19
C ALA A 143 5.35 -18.94 -20.13
N PRO A 144 5.26 -19.71 -21.23
CA PRO A 144 4.39 -20.90 -21.34
C PRO A 144 4.83 -22.04 -20.42
#